data_2caa77de39a8cffa349df8354b648d36
#
_entry.id   2caa77de39a8cffa349df8354b648d36
#
_cell.length_a   1.000
_cell.length_b   1.000
_cell.length_c   1.000
_cell.angle_alpha   90.00
_cell.angle_beta   90.00
_cell.angle_gamma   90.00
#
_symmetry.space_group_name_H-M   'P 1'
#
loop_
_entity.id
_entity.type
_entity.pdbx_description
1 polymer ?
#
loop_
_entity_poly.entity_id
_entity_poly.type
_entity_poly.pdbx_seq_one_letter_code
_entity_poly.pdbx_strand_id
1 'polypeptide(L)'
;MGKAVMHRIDYPSYLALSESGELEERICCAYALLESCAVCPRKCRINRLDDERGFCRIGLLPVISSFGPHFGEEPPLVRTKGSGTIFVSHCNLSCEYCQNFDISQCRNGETVSCETLAGMMIQLQQRDCHNINLVTPSHVVPQIIRNIGIAAEQGLHIPIVYNCGGYDSVKTLRLLDGIVDIYMPDAKYGSDDVAITLSHAPDYVAIMKAAIQEMHHQVGDLVIRHGPAEYNYTASRVT
;
A
#
# COMPACT_ATOMS: atom_id res chain seq x y z
N MET A 1 13.23 31.43 18.25
CA MET A 1 14.05 30.96 17.13
C MET A 1 13.72 29.46 16.96
N GLY A 2 12.71 29.15 16.14
CA GLY A 2 12.32 27.77 15.84
C GLY A 2 13.31 27.17 14.85
N LYS A 3 13.92 26.07 15.21
CA LYS A 3 14.68 25.25 14.26
C LYS A 3 13.68 24.69 13.24
N ALA A 4 13.72 25.17 12.01
CA ALA A 4 13.09 24.52 10.89
C ALA A 4 13.72 23.12 10.78
N VAL A 5 12.94 22.09 11.06
CA VAL A 5 13.32 20.72 10.76
C VAL A 5 13.30 20.61 9.24
N MET A 6 14.46 20.71 8.62
CA MET A 6 14.64 20.36 7.22
C MET A 6 14.38 18.85 7.11
N HIS A 7 13.18 18.46 6.73
CA HIS A 7 12.94 17.11 6.27
C HIS A 7 13.81 16.85 5.03
N ARG A 8 14.82 16.03 5.18
CA ARG A 8 15.60 15.48 4.07
C ARG A 8 14.64 14.60 3.24
N ILE A 9 14.25 15.08 2.07
CA ILE A 9 13.32 14.41 1.15
C ILE A 9 14.10 13.60 0.08
N ASP A 10 15.31 13.22 0.35
CA ASP A 10 16.15 12.52 -0.62
C ASP A 10 16.22 11.00 -0.37
N TYR A 11 15.41 10.46 0.57
CA TYR A 11 15.47 9.06 0.95
C TYR A 11 14.06 8.52 1.27
N PRO A 12 13.68 7.32 0.79
CA PRO A 12 12.43 6.68 1.22
C PRO A 12 12.40 6.51 2.74
N SER A 13 11.28 6.87 3.35
CA SER A 13 11.15 6.98 4.81
C SER A 13 11.42 5.66 5.53
N TYR A 14 11.06 4.51 4.91
CA TYR A 14 11.24 3.18 5.51
C TYR A 14 12.70 2.79 5.76
N LEU A 15 13.67 3.42 5.09
CA LEU A 15 15.09 3.11 5.31
C LEU A 15 15.55 3.54 6.71
N ALA A 16 15.09 4.70 7.18
CA ALA A 16 15.39 5.15 8.54
C ALA A 16 14.77 4.21 9.60
N LEU A 17 13.56 3.71 9.36
CA LEU A 17 12.91 2.73 10.24
C LEU A 17 13.64 1.37 10.22
N SER A 18 14.17 0.96 9.06
CA SER A 18 14.97 -0.26 8.93
C SER A 18 16.28 -0.14 9.71
N GLU A 19 17.00 0.97 9.55
CA GLU A 19 18.27 1.24 10.25
C GLU A 19 18.11 1.33 11.78
N SER A 20 17.00 1.89 12.27
CA SER A 20 16.72 2.00 13.71
C SER A 20 16.22 0.72 14.35
N GLY A 21 15.79 -0.28 13.57
CA GLY A 21 15.11 -1.49 14.04
C GLY A 21 13.61 -1.29 14.30
N GLU A 22 13.06 -0.10 14.15
CA GLU A 22 11.63 0.18 14.37
C GLU A 22 10.75 -0.56 13.37
N LEU A 23 11.25 -0.83 12.16
CA LEU A 23 10.51 -1.58 11.14
C LEU A 23 10.17 -3.00 11.60
N GLU A 24 11.07 -3.68 12.33
CA GLU A 24 10.81 -5.02 12.88
C GLU A 24 9.71 -4.99 13.97
N GLU A 25 9.69 -3.96 14.81
CA GLU A 25 8.61 -3.77 15.78
C GLU A 25 7.25 -3.57 15.08
N ARG A 26 7.22 -2.81 13.96
CA ARG A 26 6.03 -2.61 13.13
C ARG A 26 5.55 -3.93 12.50
N ILE A 27 6.48 -4.78 12.03
CA ILE A 27 6.18 -6.12 11.51
C ILE A 27 5.49 -6.96 12.58
N CYS A 28 6.07 -7.04 13.79
CA CYS A 28 5.48 -7.79 14.91
C CYS A 28 4.06 -7.29 15.24
N CYS A 29 3.87 -5.97 15.35
CA CYS A 29 2.56 -5.38 15.62
C CYS A 29 1.54 -5.65 14.50
N ALA A 30 1.98 -5.64 13.24
CA ALA A 30 1.13 -5.90 12.08
C ALA A 30 0.70 -7.37 12.02
N TYR A 31 1.61 -8.30 12.26
CA TYR A 31 1.31 -9.74 12.27
C TYR A 31 0.38 -10.14 13.42
N ALA A 32 0.47 -9.49 14.59
CA ALA A 32 -0.47 -9.70 15.69
C ALA A 32 -1.93 -9.40 15.30
N LEU A 33 -2.16 -8.53 14.28
CA LEU A 33 -3.51 -8.31 13.76
C LEU A 33 -4.09 -9.51 13.01
N LEU A 34 -3.28 -10.50 12.65
CA LEU A 34 -3.70 -11.70 11.90
C LEU A 34 -4.28 -12.78 12.81
N GLU A 35 -3.91 -12.84 14.08
CA GLU A 35 -4.43 -13.82 15.05
C GLU A 35 -5.96 -13.75 15.19
N SER A 36 -6.50 -12.53 15.18
CA SER A 36 -7.94 -12.27 15.11
C SER A 36 -8.17 -11.14 14.11
N CYS A 37 -8.19 -11.48 12.84
CA CYS A 37 -8.02 -10.57 11.72
C CYS A 37 -8.79 -9.26 11.86
N ALA A 38 -8.05 -8.17 12.03
CA ALA A 38 -8.53 -6.79 12.13
C ALA A 38 -7.72 -5.84 11.23
N VAL A 39 -7.07 -6.37 10.19
CA VAL A 39 -6.23 -5.61 9.25
C VAL A 39 -7.01 -4.53 8.52
N CYS A 40 -8.25 -4.80 8.14
CA CYS A 40 -9.11 -3.84 7.44
C CYS A 40 -10.45 -3.66 8.16
N PRO A 41 -11.31 -2.72 7.75
CA PRO A 41 -12.59 -2.45 8.40
C PRO A 41 -13.57 -3.63 8.45
N ARG A 42 -13.35 -4.68 7.66
CA ARG A 42 -14.15 -5.93 7.71
C ARG A 42 -14.05 -6.63 9.06
N LYS A 43 -12.90 -6.54 9.74
CA LYS A 43 -12.67 -7.14 11.07
C LYS A 43 -13.22 -8.58 11.16
N CYS A 44 -12.81 -9.44 10.23
CA CYS A 44 -13.35 -10.81 10.07
C CYS A 44 -13.14 -11.69 11.31
N ARG A 45 -12.19 -11.35 12.21
CA ARG A 45 -11.88 -12.04 13.45
C ARG A 45 -11.46 -13.52 13.30
N ILE A 46 -11.12 -13.94 12.12
CA ILE A 46 -10.53 -15.24 11.81
C ILE A 46 -9.03 -15.24 12.14
N ASN A 47 -8.44 -16.42 12.34
CA ASN A 47 -7.00 -16.57 12.53
C ASN A 47 -6.29 -16.81 11.18
N ARG A 48 -5.73 -15.75 10.60
CA ARG A 48 -5.00 -15.85 9.35
C ARG A 48 -3.61 -16.48 9.50
N LEU A 49 -3.07 -16.57 10.71
CA LEU A 49 -1.82 -17.31 10.96
C LEU A 49 -2.01 -18.81 10.73
N ASP A 50 -3.22 -19.34 10.96
CA ASP A 50 -3.62 -20.71 10.65
C ASP A 50 -4.24 -20.85 9.24
N ASP A 51 -3.97 -19.89 8.34
CA ASP A 51 -4.49 -19.78 6.96
C ASP A 51 -6.02 -19.72 6.86
N GLU A 52 -6.74 -19.37 7.95
CA GLU A 52 -8.17 -19.09 7.86
C GLU A 52 -8.44 -17.89 6.92
N ARG A 53 -9.55 -17.96 6.18
CA ARG A 53 -9.86 -16.99 5.12
C ARG A 53 -11.21 -16.32 5.35
N GLY A 54 -11.18 -15.00 5.56
CA GLY A 54 -12.38 -14.18 5.73
C GLY A 54 -12.93 -13.63 4.42
N PHE A 55 -13.49 -12.43 4.47
CA PHE A 55 -14.10 -11.76 3.31
C PHE A 55 -13.16 -11.66 2.09
N CYS A 56 -11.93 -11.21 2.30
CA CYS A 56 -10.94 -11.05 1.23
C CYS A 56 -10.36 -12.40 0.73
N ARG A 57 -10.64 -13.53 1.39
CA ARG A 57 -10.13 -14.86 1.01
C ARG A 57 -8.62 -15.03 1.02
N ILE A 58 -7.88 -14.12 1.65
CA ILE A 58 -6.44 -14.23 1.87
C ILE A 58 -6.17 -14.84 3.25
N GLY A 59 -5.26 -15.81 3.30
CA GLY A 59 -4.73 -16.40 4.53
C GLY A 59 -3.44 -15.71 5.00
N LEU A 60 -2.42 -16.49 5.36
CA LEU A 60 -1.15 -15.97 5.86
C LEU A 60 -0.33 -15.27 4.77
N LEU A 61 -0.24 -15.86 3.58
CA LEU A 61 0.59 -15.35 2.49
C LEU A 61 -0.20 -14.46 1.52
N PRO A 62 0.44 -13.45 0.90
CA PRO A 62 -0.19 -12.63 -0.12
C PRO A 62 -0.34 -13.39 -1.44
N VAL A 63 -1.30 -12.97 -2.25
CA VAL A 63 -1.50 -13.45 -3.62
C VAL A 63 -1.23 -12.30 -4.57
N ILE A 64 -0.32 -12.49 -5.52
CA ILE A 64 0.07 -11.49 -6.51
C ILE A 64 -0.41 -11.93 -7.88
N SER A 65 -1.11 -11.04 -8.59
CA SER A 65 -1.57 -11.30 -9.95
C SER A 65 -0.48 -11.05 -10.99
N SER A 66 0.17 -9.89 -10.89
CA SER A 66 1.23 -9.51 -11.83
C SER A 66 2.08 -8.38 -11.24
N PHE A 67 3.26 -8.17 -11.82
CA PHE A 67 4.11 -7.03 -11.53
C PHE A 67 4.89 -6.58 -12.77
N GLY A 68 5.15 -5.29 -12.88
CA GLY A 68 5.88 -4.71 -14.02
C GLY A 68 5.89 -3.19 -14.02
N PRO A 69 6.72 -2.56 -14.89
CA PRO A 69 6.60 -1.14 -15.18
C PRO A 69 5.23 -0.83 -15.77
N HIS A 70 4.50 0.09 -15.16
CA HIS A 70 3.17 0.52 -15.59
C HIS A 70 3.18 2.00 -15.95
N PHE A 71 2.52 2.35 -17.07
CA PHE A 71 2.51 3.71 -17.63
C PHE A 71 1.11 4.35 -17.61
N GLY A 72 0.13 3.69 -17.03
CA GLY A 72 -1.24 4.18 -16.93
C GLY A 72 -1.56 4.94 -15.65
N GLU A 73 -0.57 5.19 -14.78
CA GLU A 73 -0.73 5.98 -13.56
C GLU A 73 -0.49 7.48 -13.84
N GLU A 74 -0.63 8.32 -12.83
CA GLU A 74 -0.41 9.75 -12.92
C GLU A 74 1.02 10.10 -13.38
N PRO A 75 1.18 11.14 -14.21
CA PRO A 75 2.48 11.52 -14.77
C PRO A 75 3.62 11.66 -13.75
N PRO A 76 3.42 12.19 -12.52
CA PRO A 76 4.47 12.26 -11.51
C PRO A 76 5.01 10.91 -11.05
N LEU A 77 4.21 9.84 -11.15
CA LEU A 77 4.59 8.48 -10.75
C LEU A 77 5.27 7.71 -11.88
N VAL A 78 4.80 7.86 -13.11
CA VAL A 78 5.29 7.07 -14.27
C VAL A 78 6.57 7.61 -14.87
N ARG A 79 6.72 8.93 -14.97
CA ARG A 79 7.88 9.58 -15.61
C ARG A 79 8.30 8.87 -16.91
N THR A 80 9.61 8.56 -17.05
CA THR A 80 10.19 7.96 -18.27
C THR A 80 10.28 6.44 -18.24
N LYS A 81 10.30 5.82 -17.03
CA LYS A 81 10.55 4.37 -16.86
C LYS A 81 9.35 3.62 -16.27
N GLY A 82 8.28 4.36 -15.96
CA GLY A 82 7.05 3.80 -15.41
C GLY A 82 7.05 3.69 -13.88
N SER A 83 5.86 3.51 -13.35
CA SER A 83 5.62 3.11 -11.96
C SER A 83 5.83 1.61 -11.81
N GLY A 84 6.61 1.17 -10.85
CA GLY A 84 6.86 -0.24 -10.57
C GLY A 84 5.66 -0.88 -9.88
N THR A 85 4.64 -1.26 -10.64
CA THR A 85 3.36 -1.66 -10.12
C THR A 85 3.32 -3.14 -9.78
N ILE A 86 2.80 -3.46 -8.58
CA ILE A 86 2.52 -4.81 -8.10
C ILE A 86 1.00 -4.91 -7.87
N PHE A 87 0.33 -5.71 -8.66
CA PHE A 87 -1.10 -5.96 -8.53
C PHE A 87 -1.37 -7.06 -7.52
N VAL A 88 -1.87 -6.67 -6.35
CA VAL A 88 -2.28 -7.61 -5.31
C VAL A 88 -3.64 -8.19 -5.67
N SER A 89 -3.72 -9.51 -5.70
CA SER A 89 -4.97 -10.21 -5.98
C SER A 89 -5.90 -10.18 -4.77
N HIS A 90 -7.19 -10.40 -5.03
CA HIS A 90 -8.25 -10.27 -4.03
C HIS A 90 -8.50 -8.79 -3.65
N CYS A 91 -9.46 -8.55 -2.75
CA CYS A 91 -9.77 -7.19 -2.29
C CYS A 91 -10.61 -7.25 -1.01
N ASN A 92 -10.51 -6.22 -0.16
CA ASN A 92 -11.39 -6.03 0.98
C ASN A 92 -12.71 -5.32 0.61
N LEU A 93 -12.83 -4.84 -0.64
CA LEU A 93 -14.07 -4.44 -1.29
C LEU A 93 -14.53 -5.56 -2.25
N SER A 94 -15.60 -5.41 -2.95
CA SER A 94 -16.07 -6.29 -4.02
C SER A 94 -16.94 -5.45 -4.92
N CYS A 95 -16.32 -4.38 -5.49
CA CYS A 95 -17.06 -3.42 -6.29
C CYS A 95 -17.61 -4.09 -7.55
N GLU A 96 -18.90 -3.95 -7.83
CA GLU A 96 -19.51 -4.50 -9.03
C GLU A 96 -18.94 -3.93 -10.33
N TYR A 97 -18.44 -2.69 -10.29
CA TYR A 97 -17.81 -2.00 -11.44
C TYR A 97 -16.27 -2.06 -11.42
N CYS A 98 -15.68 -3.05 -10.76
CA CYS A 98 -14.24 -3.14 -10.62
C CYS A 98 -13.53 -3.28 -11.98
N GLN A 99 -12.62 -2.36 -12.29
CA GLN A 99 -11.77 -2.45 -13.50
C GLN A 99 -10.87 -3.69 -13.47
N ASN A 100 -10.44 -4.08 -12.27
CA ASN A 100 -9.57 -5.23 -12.02
C ASN A 100 -10.38 -6.44 -11.52
N PHE A 101 -11.56 -6.69 -12.11
CA PHE A 101 -12.48 -7.75 -11.68
C PHE A 101 -11.82 -9.13 -11.64
N ASP A 102 -11.03 -9.46 -12.66
CA ASP A 102 -10.35 -10.75 -12.79
C ASP A 102 -9.42 -11.04 -11.62
N ILE A 103 -8.71 -10.04 -11.12
CA ILE A 103 -7.77 -10.20 -10.00
C ILE A 103 -8.44 -10.00 -8.64
N SER A 104 -9.41 -9.09 -8.55
CA SER A 104 -10.07 -8.76 -7.28
C SER A 104 -11.15 -9.77 -6.89
N GLN A 105 -11.97 -10.24 -7.83
CA GLN A 105 -13.13 -11.10 -7.58
C GLN A 105 -12.97 -12.49 -8.14
N CYS A 106 -12.46 -12.67 -9.38
CA CYS A 106 -12.06 -13.98 -9.90
C CYS A 106 -10.77 -14.50 -9.25
N ARG A 107 -10.03 -13.61 -8.54
CA ARG A 107 -8.88 -13.96 -7.68
C ARG A 107 -7.72 -14.57 -8.46
N ASN A 108 -7.54 -14.16 -9.71
CA ASN A 108 -6.43 -14.61 -10.53
C ASN A 108 -5.11 -14.10 -9.93
N GLY A 109 -4.19 -15.02 -9.64
CA GLY A 109 -2.89 -14.72 -9.05
C GLY A 109 -2.27 -15.95 -8.40
N GLU A 110 -1.04 -15.80 -7.97
CA GLU A 110 -0.26 -16.84 -7.32
C GLU A 110 0.08 -16.44 -5.89
N THR A 111 -0.01 -17.40 -4.96
CA THR A 111 0.47 -17.23 -3.59
C THR A 111 1.99 -17.15 -3.62
N VAL A 112 2.56 -16.09 -3.03
CA VAL A 112 3.99 -15.88 -3.02
C VAL A 112 4.53 -15.78 -1.59
N SER A 113 5.79 -16.18 -1.39
CA SER A 113 6.47 -15.95 -0.13
C SER A 113 6.87 -14.47 0.05
N CYS A 114 7.22 -14.09 1.26
CA CYS A 114 7.70 -12.74 1.54
C CYS A 114 8.99 -12.43 0.75
N GLU A 115 9.90 -13.38 0.65
CA GLU A 115 11.14 -13.26 -0.09
C GLU A 115 10.89 -13.07 -1.59
N THR A 116 9.91 -13.81 -2.14
CA THR A 116 9.52 -13.68 -3.56
C THR A 116 8.97 -12.27 -3.84
N LEU A 117 8.10 -11.76 -2.98
CA LEU A 117 7.53 -10.42 -3.18
C LEU A 117 8.59 -9.33 -3.00
N ALA A 118 9.50 -9.47 -2.05
CA ALA A 118 10.66 -8.58 -1.92
C ALA A 118 11.54 -8.61 -3.18
N GLY A 119 11.80 -9.79 -3.73
CA GLY A 119 12.51 -9.96 -4.99
C GLY A 119 11.81 -9.28 -6.19
N MET A 120 10.47 -9.26 -6.23
CA MET A 120 9.72 -8.50 -7.25
C MET A 120 9.97 -6.99 -7.12
N MET A 121 10.00 -6.45 -5.90
CA MET A 121 10.32 -5.04 -5.66
C MET A 121 11.73 -4.69 -6.14
N ILE A 122 12.72 -5.52 -5.84
CA ILE A 122 14.10 -5.34 -6.30
C ILE A 122 14.18 -5.40 -7.83
N GLN A 123 13.48 -6.34 -8.48
CA GLN A 123 13.46 -6.42 -9.94
C GLN A 123 12.85 -5.16 -10.58
N LEU A 124 11.81 -4.58 -9.99
CA LEU A 124 11.23 -3.32 -10.48
C LEU A 124 12.21 -2.16 -10.36
N GLN A 125 12.91 -2.07 -9.24
CA GLN A 125 14.00 -1.09 -9.06
C GLN A 125 15.12 -1.29 -10.10
N GLN A 126 15.54 -2.52 -10.37
CA GLN A 126 16.55 -2.84 -11.39
C GLN A 126 16.10 -2.53 -12.83
N ARG A 127 14.79 -2.40 -13.06
CA ARG A 127 14.21 -1.93 -14.34
C ARG A 127 14.07 -0.41 -14.39
N ASP A 128 14.71 0.31 -13.46
CA ASP A 128 14.67 1.77 -13.32
C ASP A 128 13.27 2.35 -13.03
N CYS A 129 12.33 1.55 -12.50
CA CYS A 129 11.05 2.08 -12.06
C CYS A 129 11.25 3.14 -10.96
N HIS A 130 10.42 4.19 -10.99
CA HIS A 130 10.60 5.35 -10.10
C HIS A 130 10.06 5.15 -8.69
N ASN A 131 9.24 4.13 -8.48
CA ASN A 131 8.61 3.78 -7.21
C ASN A 131 8.17 2.31 -7.22
N ILE A 132 7.76 1.80 -6.06
CA ILE A 132 6.98 0.57 -5.95
C ILE A 132 5.52 0.97 -5.68
N ASN A 133 4.64 0.73 -6.63
CA ASN A 133 3.21 1.01 -6.52
C ASN A 133 2.45 -0.27 -6.18
N LEU A 134 1.92 -0.32 -4.95
CA LEU A 134 1.14 -1.43 -4.44
C LEU A 134 -0.34 -1.19 -4.71
N VAL A 135 -0.92 -1.90 -5.66
CA VAL A 135 -2.33 -1.76 -6.04
C VAL A 135 -3.20 -2.73 -5.24
N THR A 136 -4.21 -2.20 -4.55
CA THR A 136 -5.15 -2.94 -3.67
C THR A 136 -4.47 -3.58 -2.45
N PRO A 137 -3.64 -2.86 -1.67
CA PRO A 137 -2.83 -3.43 -0.60
C PRO A 137 -3.55 -3.60 0.74
N SER A 138 -4.73 -3.00 0.94
CA SER A 138 -5.42 -2.82 2.23
C SER A 138 -5.58 -4.09 3.08
N HIS A 139 -5.70 -5.24 2.46
CA HIS A 139 -5.95 -6.52 3.13
C HIS A 139 -4.68 -7.35 3.40
N VAL A 140 -3.52 -6.88 2.91
CA VAL A 140 -2.23 -7.56 3.03
C VAL A 140 -1.13 -6.67 3.64
N VAL A 141 -1.51 -5.62 4.38
CA VAL A 141 -0.57 -4.69 5.01
C VAL A 141 0.49 -5.38 5.88
N PRO A 142 0.17 -6.39 6.73
CA PRO A 142 1.19 -7.07 7.50
C PRO A 142 2.30 -7.69 6.63
N GLN A 143 1.90 -8.35 5.55
CA GLN A 143 2.84 -8.96 4.61
C GLN A 143 3.66 -7.90 3.86
N ILE A 144 3.02 -6.78 3.48
CA ILE A 144 3.69 -5.66 2.80
C ILE A 144 4.79 -5.06 3.67
N ILE A 145 4.52 -4.76 4.94
CA ILE A 145 5.52 -4.19 5.85
C ILE A 145 6.72 -5.14 5.97
N ARG A 146 6.49 -6.44 6.15
CA ARG A 146 7.55 -7.45 6.19
C ARG A 146 8.35 -7.48 4.89
N ASN A 147 7.66 -7.46 3.74
CA ASN A 147 8.31 -7.52 2.43
C ASN A 147 9.17 -6.29 2.14
N ILE A 148 8.73 -5.12 2.57
CA ILE A 148 9.53 -3.88 2.48
C ILE A 148 10.78 -4.00 3.36
N GLY A 149 10.68 -4.58 4.56
CA GLY A 149 11.84 -4.83 5.41
C GLY A 149 12.88 -5.73 4.72
N ILE A 150 12.45 -6.88 4.19
CA ILE A 150 13.33 -7.79 3.45
C ILE A 150 13.93 -7.10 2.21
N ALA A 151 13.14 -6.34 1.48
CA ALA A 151 13.62 -5.63 0.29
C ALA A 151 14.62 -4.51 0.64
N ALA A 152 14.41 -3.79 1.76
CA ALA A 152 15.33 -2.77 2.25
C ALA A 152 16.70 -3.38 2.58
N GLU A 153 16.75 -4.53 3.25
CA GLU A 153 17.98 -5.29 3.50
C GLU A 153 18.68 -5.71 2.20
N GLN A 154 17.93 -5.94 1.11
CA GLN A 154 18.43 -6.25 -0.22
C GLN A 154 18.79 -5.02 -1.06
N GLY A 155 18.67 -3.81 -0.50
CA GLY A 155 19.05 -2.56 -1.15
C GLY A 155 17.91 -1.85 -1.91
N LEU A 156 16.65 -2.13 -1.58
CA LEU A 156 15.53 -1.31 -2.08
C LEU A 156 15.70 0.12 -1.55
N HIS A 157 15.63 1.12 -2.47
CA HIS A 157 15.83 2.54 -2.15
C HIS A 157 14.93 3.49 -2.96
N ILE A 158 13.86 2.98 -3.57
CA ILE A 158 12.86 3.79 -4.27
C ILE A 158 11.58 3.91 -3.44
N PRO A 159 10.79 5.00 -3.59
CA PRO A 159 9.62 5.26 -2.74
C PRO A 159 8.51 4.23 -2.91
N ILE A 160 7.71 4.09 -1.85
CA ILE A 160 6.54 3.21 -1.80
C ILE A 160 5.27 4.02 -2.03
N VAL A 161 4.45 3.58 -2.98
CA VAL A 161 3.11 4.11 -3.27
C VAL A 161 2.07 3.09 -2.80
N TYR A 162 1.06 3.57 -2.08
CA TYR A 162 -0.06 2.78 -1.56
C TYR A 162 -1.35 3.19 -2.26
N ASN A 163 -1.76 2.42 -3.28
CA ASN A 163 -2.92 2.67 -4.12
C ASN A 163 -4.10 1.81 -3.65
N CYS A 164 -5.12 2.42 -3.04
CA CYS A 164 -6.17 1.71 -2.35
C CYS A 164 -7.58 2.25 -2.62
N GLY A 165 -8.60 1.48 -2.23
CA GLY A 165 -10.00 1.86 -2.37
C GLY A 165 -10.56 2.72 -1.23
N GLY A 166 -9.72 3.26 -0.34
CA GLY A 166 -10.11 4.10 0.78
C GLY A 166 -10.83 3.37 1.93
N TYR A 167 -11.10 2.08 1.81
CA TYR A 167 -11.73 1.29 2.88
C TYR A 167 -10.66 0.67 3.77
N ASP A 168 -9.94 1.52 4.49
CA ASP A 168 -8.76 1.19 5.27
C ASP A 168 -8.96 1.44 6.77
N SER A 169 -8.31 0.63 7.60
CA SER A 169 -8.32 0.77 9.05
C SER A 169 -7.29 1.80 9.49
N VAL A 170 -7.70 2.87 10.16
CA VAL A 170 -6.78 3.87 10.73
C VAL A 170 -5.72 3.22 11.63
N LYS A 171 -6.09 2.20 12.43
CA LYS A 171 -5.13 1.45 13.25
C LYS A 171 -4.04 0.80 12.41
N THR A 172 -4.40 0.26 11.25
CA THR A 172 -3.47 -0.39 10.33
C THR A 172 -2.65 0.64 9.56
N LEU A 173 -3.25 1.75 9.13
CA LEU A 173 -2.54 2.85 8.47
C LEU A 173 -1.44 3.44 9.36
N ARG A 174 -1.66 3.55 10.67
CA ARG A 174 -0.63 4.00 11.62
C ARG A 174 0.62 3.13 11.66
N LEU A 175 0.51 1.85 11.29
CA LEU A 175 1.68 0.98 11.15
C LEU A 175 2.47 1.29 9.87
N LEU A 176 1.88 1.99 8.91
CA LEU A 176 2.50 2.41 7.66
C LEU A 176 3.15 3.80 7.74
N ASP A 177 3.00 4.51 8.86
CA ASP A 177 3.63 5.81 9.07
C ASP A 177 5.16 5.72 8.98
N GLY A 178 5.76 6.53 8.11
CA GLY A 178 7.18 6.44 7.78
C GLY A 178 7.58 5.25 6.89
N ILE A 179 6.62 4.43 6.42
CA ILE A 179 6.88 3.33 5.47
C ILE A 179 6.40 3.70 4.07
N VAL A 180 5.21 4.28 3.98
CA VAL A 180 4.62 4.73 2.72
C VAL A 180 4.99 6.20 2.47
N ASP A 181 5.48 6.48 1.26
CA ASP A 181 5.86 7.83 0.86
C ASP A 181 4.72 8.57 0.13
N ILE A 182 3.85 7.82 -0.55
CA ILE A 182 2.74 8.37 -1.35
C ILE A 182 1.48 7.53 -1.15
N TYR A 183 0.39 8.17 -0.80
CA TYR A 183 -0.94 7.54 -0.77
C TYR A 183 -1.78 7.96 -1.98
N MET A 184 -2.46 6.98 -2.58
CA MET A 184 -3.42 7.17 -3.68
C MET A 184 -4.77 6.51 -3.31
N PRO A 185 -5.55 7.13 -2.41
CA PRO A 185 -6.84 6.58 -2.03
C PRO A 185 -7.96 6.98 -2.99
N ASP A 186 -8.77 6.02 -3.42
CA ASP A 186 -10.02 6.29 -4.12
C ASP A 186 -11.15 6.61 -3.13
N ALA A 187 -11.84 7.72 -3.33
CA ALA A 187 -13.11 8.02 -2.68
C ALA A 187 -14.28 7.48 -3.54
N LYS A 188 -14.50 6.16 -3.49
CA LYS A 188 -15.41 5.46 -4.44
C LYS A 188 -16.89 5.80 -4.26
N TYR A 189 -17.34 6.16 -3.06
CA TYR A 189 -18.74 6.38 -2.72
C TYR A 189 -18.93 7.62 -1.84
N GLY A 190 -19.97 8.38 -2.14
CA GLY A 190 -20.45 9.50 -1.31
C GLY A 190 -21.62 9.12 -0.39
N SER A 191 -22.10 7.86 -0.45
CA SER A 191 -23.22 7.33 0.33
C SER A 191 -22.95 5.90 0.78
N ASP A 192 -23.30 5.60 2.03
CA ASP A 192 -23.15 4.25 2.60
C ASP A 192 -24.14 3.25 1.97
N ASP A 193 -25.36 3.67 1.60
CA ASP A 193 -26.34 2.81 0.93
C ASP A 193 -25.80 2.32 -0.41
N VAL A 194 -25.15 3.20 -1.18
CA VAL A 194 -24.51 2.86 -2.45
C VAL A 194 -23.30 1.96 -2.23
N ALA A 195 -22.50 2.24 -1.21
CA ALA A 195 -21.33 1.44 -0.86
C ALA A 195 -21.71 0.02 -0.40
N ILE A 196 -22.80 -0.11 0.37
CA ILE A 196 -23.35 -1.40 0.78
C ILE A 196 -23.83 -2.18 -0.44
N THR A 197 -24.60 -1.52 -1.30
CA THR A 197 -25.19 -2.17 -2.50
C THR A 197 -24.11 -2.65 -3.47
N LEU A 198 -23.13 -1.77 -3.80
CA LEU A 198 -22.17 -2.04 -4.88
C LEU A 198 -20.84 -2.65 -4.41
N SER A 199 -20.56 -2.67 -3.10
CA SER A 199 -19.30 -3.21 -2.56
C SER A 199 -19.44 -3.94 -1.22
N HIS A 200 -20.66 -4.14 -0.73
CA HIS A 200 -20.92 -4.73 0.59
C HIS A 200 -20.10 -4.04 1.70
N ALA A 201 -19.88 -2.73 1.60
CA ALA A 201 -19.01 -1.96 2.50
C ALA A 201 -19.82 -1.06 3.44
N PRO A 202 -20.18 -1.55 4.65
CA PRO A 202 -20.87 -0.72 5.62
C PRO A 202 -19.95 0.39 6.15
N ASP A 203 -20.55 1.52 6.54
CA ASP A 203 -19.87 2.69 7.11
C ASP A 203 -18.72 3.24 6.22
N TYR A 204 -18.80 3.01 4.89
CA TYR A 204 -17.73 3.33 3.96
C TYR A 204 -17.33 4.80 4.03
N VAL A 205 -18.31 5.70 4.04
CA VAL A 205 -18.04 7.16 3.96
C VAL A 205 -17.28 7.64 5.19
N ALA A 206 -17.68 7.20 6.38
CA ALA A 206 -17.00 7.57 7.63
C ALA A 206 -15.58 6.97 7.69
N ILE A 207 -15.45 5.70 7.32
CA ILE A 207 -14.17 4.97 7.29
C ILE A 207 -13.21 5.60 6.27
N MET A 208 -13.67 5.86 5.05
CA MET A 208 -12.87 6.46 3.98
C MET A 208 -12.37 7.85 4.38
N LYS A 209 -13.23 8.70 4.94
CA LYS A 209 -12.83 10.04 5.43
C LYS A 209 -11.76 9.95 6.51
N ALA A 210 -11.93 9.06 7.50
CA ALA A 210 -10.95 8.87 8.56
C ALA A 210 -9.62 8.30 8.01
N ALA A 211 -9.67 7.38 7.04
CA ALA A 211 -8.50 6.83 6.38
C ALA A 211 -7.71 7.90 5.60
N ILE A 212 -8.39 8.71 4.78
CA ILE A 212 -7.75 9.79 4.01
C ILE A 212 -7.15 10.85 4.94
N GLN A 213 -7.84 11.20 6.03
CA GLN A 213 -7.30 12.12 7.03
C GLN A 213 -6.02 11.59 7.69
N GLU A 214 -5.98 10.30 8.03
CA GLU A 214 -4.79 9.67 8.58
C GLU A 214 -3.64 9.63 7.55
N MET A 215 -3.92 9.24 6.30
CA MET A 215 -2.95 9.25 5.21
C MET A 215 -2.36 10.65 5.00
N HIS A 216 -3.21 11.68 4.94
CA HIS A 216 -2.77 13.07 4.81
C HIS A 216 -1.97 13.54 6.04
N HIS A 217 -2.34 13.09 7.25
CA HIS A 217 -1.57 13.39 8.47
C HIS A 217 -0.13 12.86 8.38
N GLN A 218 0.07 11.66 7.85
CA GLN A 218 1.38 11.00 7.73
C GLN A 218 2.28 11.68 6.70
N VAL A 219 1.75 11.98 5.51
CA VAL A 219 2.57 12.45 4.39
C VAL A 219 2.32 13.92 3.99
N GLY A 220 1.22 14.54 4.41
CA GLY A 220 0.84 15.93 4.11
C GLY A 220 0.47 16.16 2.64
N ASP A 221 0.58 17.41 2.17
CA ASP A 221 0.20 17.82 0.82
C ASP A 221 1.18 17.32 -0.25
N LEU A 222 0.69 17.16 -1.48
CA LEU A 222 1.51 16.81 -2.63
C LEU A 222 2.59 17.89 -2.87
N VAL A 223 3.85 17.47 -2.89
CA VAL A 223 4.98 18.32 -3.27
C VAL A 223 5.59 17.78 -4.56
N ILE A 224 5.46 18.56 -5.64
CA ILE A 224 6.14 18.29 -6.89
C ILE A 224 7.42 19.12 -6.94
N ARG A 225 8.58 18.47 -7.02
CA ARG A 225 9.86 19.15 -7.22
C ARG A 225 10.32 19.02 -8.66
N HIS A 226 10.71 20.15 -9.24
CA HIS A 226 11.38 20.18 -10.55
C HIS A 226 12.88 19.94 -10.31
N GLY A 227 13.39 18.78 -10.73
CA GLY A 227 14.83 18.49 -10.77
C GLY A 227 15.48 18.95 -12.07
N PRO A 228 16.82 18.79 -12.26
CA PRO A 228 17.47 18.94 -13.55
C PRO A 228 16.79 18.03 -14.58
N ALA A 229 16.85 18.41 -15.86
CA ALA A 229 15.99 17.90 -16.95
C ALA A 229 15.82 16.38 -17.09
N GLU A 230 16.63 15.57 -16.44
CA GLU A 230 16.57 14.10 -16.41
C GLU A 230 15.80 13.51 -15.21
N TYR A 231 15.47 14.33 -14.17
CA TYR A 231 14.83 13.89 -12.92
C TYR A 231 13.72 14.85 -12.48
N ASN A 232 12.71 15.05 -13.33
CA ASN A 232 11.85 16.22 -13.22
C ASN A 232 10.74 16.18 -12.16
N TYR A 233 10.45 15.07 -11.46
CA TYR A 233 9.40 15.06 -10.44
C TYR A 233 9.68 14.04 -9.34
N THR A 234 9.78 14.47 -8.10
CA THR A 234 9.54 13.60 -6.94
C THR A 234 8.17 13.96 -6.38
N ALA A 235 7.19 13.07 -6.51
CA ALA A 235 5.94 13.19 -5.82
C ALA A 235 6.13 12.57 -4.43
N SER A 236 5.96 13.37 -3.40
CA SER A 236 5.70 12.89 -2.05
C SER A 236 4.30 13.36 -1.70
N ARG A 237 3.41 12.42 -1.24
CA ARG A 237 2.18 12.76 -0.53
C ARG A 237 0.85 12.49 -1.29
N VAL A 238 -0.27 12.55 -0.56
CA VAL A 238 -1.63 12.22 -1.05
C VAL A 238 -1.98 12.97 -2.33
N THR A 239 -2.34 12.25 -3.38
CA THR A 239 -2.96 12.81 -4.60
C THR A 239 -4.47 12.67 -4.54
#